data_9808556e627f1ab1a5891386652ac26e
#
_entry.id   9808556e627f1ab1a5891386652ac26e
#
_cell.length_a   1.000
_cell.length_b   1.000
_cell.length_c   1.000
_cell.angle_alpha   90.00
_cell.angle_beta   90.00
_cell.angle_gamma   90.00
#
_symmetry.space_group_name_H-M   'P 1'
#
loop_
_entity.id
_entity.type
_entity.pdbx_description
1 polymer ?
#
loop_
_entity_poly.entity_id
_entity_poly.type
_entity_poly.pdbx_seq_one_letter_code
_entity_poly.pdbx_strand_id
1 'polypeptide(L)'
;STLDRSSAASDVYKRQAKMRGYKAGRFSFNVKGGRCEACHGDGTIKIEMNFLPDVYVPCEVCHGQRYNRETLEVRYKGKNIAEVLDMPIVEAAEFFKPITSIHRYLQTLVDVGLGYVRLGQPATTLSGGEAQRVKLATELQKRSTGRTVYILDEPTTGLHFEDVRKLLEVLNGLVDKGNTVIVIEHNLDVIKSADWVIDLGPEGGSGGGRVVAAGTPEDVARGPESFTGQFLAEIFAK
;
A
#
# COMPACT_ATOMS: atom_id res chain seq x y z
N SER A 1 -6.84 6.24 8.88
CA SER A 1 -7.05 5.77 7.51
C SER A 1 -6.89 6.92 6.53
N THR A 2 -6.49 6.64 5.29
CA THR A 2 -6.30 7.65 4.23
C THR A 2 -7.61 8.38 3.89
N LEU A 3 -8.75 7.73 4.09
CA LEU A 3 -10.09 8.31 3.91
C LEU A 3 -10.52 9.23 5.08
N ASP A 4 -9.97 9.03 6.27
CA ASP A 4 -10.26 9.87 7.44
C ASP A 4 -9.70 11.31 7.32
N ARG A 5 -8.65 11.49 6.55
CA ARG A 5 -8.01 12.81 6.34
C ARG A 5 -8.53 13.55 5.11
N SER A 6 -9.30 12.91 4.25
CA SER A 6 -9.78 13.56 3.05
C SER A 6 -11.12 14.24 3.31
N SER A 7 -11.08 15.57 3.37
CA SER A 7 -12.27 16.43 3.22
C SER A 7 -13.11 16.07 1.98
N ALA A 8 -12.51 15.42 1.00
CA ALA A 8 -13.11 14.94 -0.23
C ALA A 8 -14.15 13.82 -0.02
N ALA A 9 -13.95 12.89 0.92
CA ALA A 9 -14.98 11.88 1.23
C ALA A 9 -16.26 12.55 1.76
N SER A 10 -16.12 13.68 2.50
CA SER A 10 -17.27 14.45 2.96
C SER A 10 -18.00 15.18 1.83
N ASP A 11 -17.30 15.58 0.78
CA ASP A 11 -17.89 16.27 -0.37
C ASP A 11 -18.76 15.34 -1.22
N VAL A 12 -18.39 14.08 -1.29
CA VAL A 12 -19.10 13.03 -2.02
C VAL A 12 -20.48 12.75 -1.44
N TYR A 13 -20.59 12.79 -0.12
CA TYR A 13 -21.84 12.53 0.60
C TYR A 13 -22.59 13.84 0.94
N LYS A 14 -22.09 15.01 0.51
CA LYS A 14 -22.54 16.33 0.94
C LYS A 14 -24.03 16.58 0.83
N ARG A 15 -24.68 16.16 -0.26
CA ARG A 15 -26.11 16.50 -0.46
C ARG A 15 -27.02 15.75 0.52
N GLN A 16 -26.97 14.42 0.53
CA GLN A 16 -27.83 13.60 1.41
C GLN A 16 -27.40 13.75 2.88
N ALA A 17 -26.09 13.76 3.16
CA ALA A 17 -25.55 13.96 4.49
C ALA A 17 -25.87 15.37 5.03
N LYS A 18 -25.77 16.42 4.20
CA LYS A 18 -26.10 17.79 4.59
C LYS A 18 -27.59 17.96 4.90
N MET A 19 -28.47 17.34 4.13
CA MET A 19 -29.93 17.36 4.40
C MET A 19 -30.26 16.71 5.76
N ARG A 20 -29.48 15.75 6.20
CA ARG A 20 -29.63 15.05 7.50
C ARG A 20 -28.80 15.69 8.61
N GLY A 21 -28.10 16.80 8.37
CA GLY A 21 -27.20 17.44 9.33
C GLY A 21 -25.94 16.63 9.66
N TYR A 22 -25.56 15.67 8.83
CA TYR A 22 -24.39 14.82 9.08
C TYR A 22 -23.08 15.53 8.72
N LYS A 23 -22.12 15.49 9.64
CA LYS A 23 -20.75 15.99 9.45
C LYS A 23 -19.84 14.87 8.95
N ALA A 24 -18.67 15.23 8.42
CA ALA A 24 -17.67 14.28 7.90
C ALA A 24 -17.31 13.16 8.89
N GLY A 25 -17.16 13.49 10.18
CA GLY A 25 -16.84 12.53 11.23
C GLY A 25 -17.85 11.38 11.39
N ARG A 26 -19.10 11.55 10.90
CA ARG A 26 -20.09 10.47 10.93
C ARG A 26 -19.71 9.30 10.04
N PHE A 27 -18.95 9.55 8.98
CA PHE A 27 -18.48 8.53 8.04
C PHE A 27 -17.09 7.96 8.40
N SER A 28 -16.55 8.35 9.56
CA SER A 28 -15.34 7.74 10.11
C SER A 28 -15.72 6.61 11.06
N PHE A 29 -15.17 5.43 10.83
CA PHE A 29 -15.34 4.29 11.75
C PHE A 29 -14.53 4.44 13.05
N ASN A 30 -13.63 5.43 13.14
CA ASN A 30 -12.86 5.74 14.35
C ASN A 30 -13.58 6.74 15.28
N VAL A 31 -14.65 7.39 14.79
CA VAL A 31 -15.35 8.47 15.55
C VAL A 31 -16.76 8.02 15.92
N LYS A 32 -17.16 8.30 17.16
CA LYS A 32 -18.53 8.02 17.63
C LYS A 32 -19.57 8.80 16.81
N GLY A 33 -20.76 8.22 16.70
CA GLY A 33 -21.94 8.85 16.10
C GLY A 33 -22.40 8.24 14.78
N GLY A 34 -21.49 7.68 13.96
CA GLY A 34 -21.85 6.99 12.71
C GLY A 34 -21.40 5.54 12.65
N ARG A 35 -20.42 5.17 13.44
CA ARG A 35 -19.91 3.81 13.55
C ARG A 35 -20.85 2.89 14.32
N CYS A 36 -20.71 1.60 14.16
CA CYS A 36 -21.32 0.62 15.03
C CYS A 36 -20.64 0.68 16.40
N GLU A 37 -21.41 0.97 17.46
CA GLU A 37 -20.83 1.06 18.81
C GLU A 37 -20.60 -0.32 19.44
N ALA A 38 -21.21 -1.39 18.96
CA ALA A 38 -20.98 -2.75 19.46
C ALA A 38 -19.58 -3.26 19.15
N CYS A 39 -19.05 -2.95 17.94
CA CYS A 39 -17.69 -3.31 17.53
C CYS A 39 -16.76 -2.10 17.41
N HIS A 40 -17.19 -0.93 17.88
CA HIS A 40 -16.45 0.31 17.80
C HIS A 40 -15.94 0.71 16.40
N GLY A 41 -16.60 0.18 15.36
CA GLY A 41 -16.24 0.42 13.96
C GLY A 41 -15.29 -0.61 13.34
N ASP A 42 -14.88 -1.63 14.07
CA ASP A 42 -13.95 -2.67 13.56
C ASP A 42 -14.64 -3.65 12.61
N GLY A 43 -15.97 -3.77 12.71
CA GLY A 43 -16.76 -4.76 11.93
C GLY A 43 -16.66 -6.17 12.49
N THR A 44 -15.69 -6.44 13.34
CA THR A 44 -15.45 -7.72 14.00
C THR A 44 -15.36 -7.54 15.51
N ILE A 45 -15.60 -8.61 16.25
CA ILE A 45 -15.41 -8.68 17.69
C ILE A 45 -14.26 -9.66 17.95
N LYS A 46 -13.27 -9.19 18.72
CA LYS A 46 -12.15 -10.00 19.16
C LYS A 46 -12.59 -10.87 20.33
N ILE A 47 -12.40 -12.17 20.21
CA ILE A 47 -12.58 -13.15 21.30
C ILE A 47 -11.19 -13.56 21.77
N GLU A 48 -10.82 -13.12 22.98
CA GLU A 48 -9.55 -13.47 23.59
C GLU A 48 -9.61 -14.91 24.15
N MET A 49 -8.65 -15.72 23.75
CA MET A 49 -8.49 -17.10 24.25
C MET A 49 -7.18 -17.21 25.03
N ASN A 50 -7.27 -17.66 26.29
CA ASN A 50 -6.15 -17.65 27.24
C ASN A 50 -4.90 -18.44 26.81
N PHE A 51 -4.98 -19.38 25.88
CA PHE A 51 -3.84 -20.21 25.42
C PHE A 51 -3.81 -20.42 23.90
N LEU A 52 -4.73 -19.80 23.15
CA LEU A 52 -4.84 -19.89 21.70
C LEU A 52 -4.79 -18.50 21.08
N PRO A 53 -4.45 -18.41 19.78
CA PRO A 53 -4.53 -17.12 19.08
C PRO A 53 -5.95 -16.54 19.16
N ASP A 54 -6.02 -15.21 19.28
CA ASP A 54 -7.29 -14.48 19.30
C ASP A 54 -8.11 -14.77 18.06
N VAL A 55 -9.42 -14.99 18.25
CA VAL A 55 -10.35 -15.22 17.14
C VAL A 55 -11.17 -13.97 16.88
N TYR A 56 -11.27 -13.58 15.62
CA TYR A 56 -12.08 -12.45 15.18
C TYR A 56 -13.36 -12.96 14.50
N VAL A 57 -14.51 -12.61 15.06
CA VAL A 57 -15.81 -12.96 14.51
C VAL A 57 -16.55 -11.72 13.98
N PRO A 58 -17.33 -11.82 12.90
CA PRO A 58 -18.14 -10.69 12.44
C PRO A 58 -19.05 -10.16 13.55
N CYS A 59 -19.18 -8.86 13.66
CA CYS A 59 -20.08 -8.24 14.63
C CYS A 59 -21.55 -8.56 14.28
N GLU A 60 -22.28 -9.13 15.20
CA GLU A 60 -23.69 -9.54 15.00
C GLU A 60 -24.62 -8.33 14.79
N VAL A 61 -24.27 -7.15 15.28
CA VAL A 61 -25.08 -5.93 15.16
C VAL A 61 -24.95 -5.28 13.79
N CYS A 62 -23.74 -5.16 13.27
CA CYS A 62 -23.50 -4.50 11.97
C CYS A 62 -23.14 -5.48 10.85
N HIS A 63 -23.06 -6.78 11.13
CA HIS A 63 -22.70 -7.81 10.15
C HIS A 63 -21.45 -7.50 9.33
N GLY A 64 -20.41 -6.95 9.98
CA GLY A 64 -19.16 -6.55 9.35
C GLY A 64 -19.18 -5.17 8.69
N GLN A 65 -20.33 -4.48 8.62
CA GLN A 65 -20.46 -3.20 7.90
C GLN A 65 -19.85 -1.99 8.60
N ARG A 66 -19.44 -2.10 9.87
CA ARG A 66 -18.75 -1.09 10.68
C ARG A 66 -19.57 0.15 11.08
N TYR A 67 -20.71 0.41 10.46
CA TYR A 67 -21.54 1.61 10.67
C TYR A 67 -22.93 1.26 11.18
N ASN A 68 -23.59 2.25 11.77
CA ASN A 68 -24.98 2.14 12.14
C ASN A 68 -25.90 2.30 10.91
N ARG A 69 -27.16 1.86 11.05
CA ARG A 69 -28.14 1.82 9.97
C ARG A 69 -28.36 3.19 9.31
N GLU A 70 -28.46 4.26 10.09
CA GLU A 70 -28.74 5.60 9.56
C GLU A 70 -27.58 6.11 8.70
N THR A 71 -26.31 5.77 9.02
CA THR A 71 -25.15 6.13 8.22
C THR A 71 -25.12 5.36 6.90
N LEU A 72 -25.54 4.08 6.92
CA LEU A 72 -25.60 3.23 5.74
C LEU A 72 -26.71 3.61 4.75
N GLU A 73 -27.70 4.40 5.17
CA GLU A 73 -28.74 4.91 4.28
C GLU A 73 -28.22 6.00 3.33
N VAL A 74 -27.09 6.66 3.64
CA VAL A 74 -26.49 7.67 2.76
C VAL A 74 -25.75 6.99 1.62
N ARG A 75 -26.11 7.31 0.38
CA ARG A 75 -25.55 6.68 -0.82
C ARG A 75 -24.94 7.69 -1.77
N TYR A 76 -23.81 7.30 -2.36
CA TYR A 76 -23.17 7.99 -3.48
C TYR A 76 -23.04 7.04 -4.67
N LYS A 77 -23.57 7.44 -5.84
CA LYS A 77 -23.66 6.56 -7.03
C LYS A 77 -24.22 5.16 -6.70
N GLY A 78 -25.23 5.10 -5.85
CA GLY A 78 -25.89 3.86 -5.45
C GLY A 78 -25.22 3.08 -4.33
N LYS A 79 -23.98 3.39 -3.93
CA LYS A 79 -23.20 2.66 -2.90
C LYS A 79 -23.17 3.42 -1.58
N ASN A 80 -23.32 2.71 -0.46
CA ASN A 80 -23.12 3.24 0.88
C ASN A 80 -21.64 3.17 1.30
N ILE A 81 -21.29 3.72 2.47
CA ILE A 81 -19.89 3.78 2.91
C ILE A 81 -19.27 2.39 3.16
N ALA A 82 -20.04 1.41 3.63
CA ALA A 82 -19.53 0.05 3.82
C ALA A 82 -19.22 -0.62 2.47
N GLU A 83 -20.11 -0.48 1.49
CA GLU A 83 -19.90 -0.97 0.12
C GLU A 83 -18.70 -0.28 -0.56
N VAL A 84 -18.47 1.01 -0.27
CA VAL A 84 -17.28 1.72 -0.75
C VAL A 84 -16.00 1.21 -0.10
N LEU A 85 -16.02 0.96 1.22
CA LEU A 85 -14.85 0.42 1.92
C LEU A 85 -14.51 -1.01 1.50
N ASP A 86 -15.49 -1.77 1.01
CA ASP A 86 -15.29 -3.13 0.52
C ASP A 86 -14.73 -3.20 -0.91
N MET A 87 -14.70 -2.08 -1.64
CA MET A 87 -14.14 -2.04 -2.99
C MET A 87 -12.62 -2.28 -2.98
N PRO A 88 -12.08 -3.04 -3.95
CA PRO A 88 -10.68 -2.98 -4.31
C PRO A 88 -10.27 -1.56 -4.73
N ILE A 89 -9.02 -1.18 -4.44
CA ILE A 89 -8.51 0.18 -4.74
C ILE A 89 -8.61 0.50 -6.24
N VAL A 90 -8.37 -0.47 -7.12
CA VAL A 90 -8.49 -0.28 -8.58
C VAL A 90 -9.93 0.08 -8.99
N GLU A 91 -10.92 -0.60 -8.43
CA GLU A 91 -12.34 -0.31 -8.68
C GLU A 91 -12.74 1.05 -8.09
N ALA A 92 -12.27 1.34 -6.89
CA ALA A 92 -12.51 2.61 -6.23
C ALA A 92 -11.88 3.80 -7.00
N ALA A 93 -10.73 3.62 -7.62
CA ALA A 93 -10.10 4.65 -8.47
C ALA A 93 -11.02 5.04 -9.64
N GLU A 94 -11.59 4.08 -10.33
CA GLU A 94 -12.56 4.35 -11.41
C GLU A 94 -13.87 4.94 -10.86
N PHE A 95 -14.38 4.42 -9.74
CA PHE A 95 -15.59 4.92 -9.11
C PHE A 95 -15.48 6.40 -8.72
N PHE A 96 -14.32 6.82 -8.19
CA PHE A 96 -14.05 8.21 -7.78
C PHE A 96 -13.36 9.06 -8.86
N LYS A 97 -13.24 8.60 -10.09
CA LYS A 97 -12.63 9.34 -11.20
C LYS A 97 -13.09 10.78 -11.34
N PRO A 98 -14.40 11.14 -11.17
CA PRO A 98 -14.86 12.51 -11.22
C PRO A 98 -14.36 13.40 -10.07
N ILE A 99 -13.80 12.81 -8.99
CA ILE A 99 -13.32 13.52 -7.82
C ILE A 99 -11.80 13.45 -7.82
N THR A 100 -11.17 14.39 -8.54
CA THR A 100 -9.73 14.40 -8.82
C THR A 100 -8.85 14.24 -7.58
N SER A 101 -9.24 14.82 -6.44
CA SER A 101 -8.48 14.72 -5.20
C SER A 101 -8.43 13.29 -4.66
N ILE A 102 -9.55 12.55 -4.69
CA ILE A 102 -9.62 11.15 -4.26
C ILE A 102 -8.96 10.25 -5.31
N HIS A 103 -9.32 10.45 -6.58
CA HIS A 103 -8.79 9.63 -7.68
C HIS A 103 -7.26 9.64 -7.71
N ARG A 104 -6.63 10.80 -7.55
CA ARG A 104 -5.17 10.90 -7.51
C ARG A 104 -4.54 10.03 -6.42
N TYR A 105 -5.11 10.01 -5.19
CA TYR A 105 -4.61 9.16 -4.12
C TYR A 105 -4.79 7.68 -4.42
N LEU A 106 -5.96 7.30 -4.95
CA LEU A 106 -6.25 5.91 -5.29
C LEU A 106 -5.37 5.44 -6.45
N GLN A 107 -5.17 6.30 -7.47
CA GLN A 107 -4.29 5.97 -8.59
C GLN A 107 -2.85 5.73 -8.13
N THR A 108 -2.31 6.57 -7.25
CA THR A 108 -0.97 6.32 -6.68
C THR A 108 -0.87 4.98 -5.95
N LEU A 109 -1.95 4.54 -5.27
CA LEU A 109 -1.98 3.21 -4.64
C LEU A 109 -2.02 2.08 -5.69
N VAL A 110 -2.70 2.28 -6.81
CA VAL A 110 -2.69 1.35 -7.94
C VAL A 110 -1.28 1.28 -8.55
N ASP A 111 -0.65 2.43 -8.75
CA ASP A 111 0.67 2.54 -9.37
C ASP A 111 1.78 1.84 -8.56
N VAL A 112 1.63 1.76 -7.23
CA VAL A 112 2.53 0.98 -6.36
C VAL A 112 2.11 -0.48 -6.19
N GLY A 113 1.20 -0.99 -7.02
CA GLY A 113 0.78 -2.39 -7.00
C GLY A 113 -0.17 -2.79 -5.88
N LEU A 114 -0.95 -1.84 -5.32
CA LEU A 114 -1.94 -2.10 -4.27
C LEU A 114 -3.38 -2.10 -4.79
N GLY A 115 -3.59 -2.23 -6.09
CA GLY A 115 -4.91 -2.17 -6.71
C GLY A 115 -5.92 -3.21 -6.21
N TYR A 116 -5.43 -4.38 -5.79
CA TYR A 116 -6.25 -5.48 -5.27
C TYR A 116 -6.66 -5.32 -3.80
N VAL A 117 -5.96 -4.48 -3.04
CA VAL A 117 -6.25 -4.24 -1.62
C VAL A 117 -7.58 -3.51 -1.48
N ARG A 118 -8.38 -3.88 -0.49
CA ARG A 118 -9.66 -3.20 -0.23
C ARG A 118 -9.45 -1.91 0.56
N LEU A 119 -10.24 -0.88 0.26
CA LEU A 119 -10.15 0.43 0.94
C LEU A 119 -10.29 0.34 2.46
N GLY A 120 -11.17 -0.54 2.93
CA GLY A 120 -11.44 -0.76 4.36
C GLY A 120 -10.59 -1.85 4.99
N GLN A 121 -9.60 -2.41 4.30
CA GLN A 121 -8.77 -3.48 4.85
C GLN A 121 -8.02 -3.01 6.11
N PRO A 122 -8.07 -3.76 7.22
CA PRO A 122 -7.33 -3.43 8.43
C PRO A 122 -5.82 -3.45 8.19
N ALA A 123 -5.10 -2.48 8.75
CA ALA A 123 -3.63 -2.42 8.59
C ALA A 123 -2.90 -3.66 9.12
N THR A 124 -3.48 -4.35 10.11
CA THR A 124 -2.95 -5.58 10.69
C THR A 124 -3.01 -6.79 9.76
N THR A 125 -3.79 -6.72 8.68
CA THR A 125 -3.92 -7.78 7.67
C THR A 125 -3.02 -7.56 6.46
N LEU A 126 -2.31 -6.42 6.41
CA LEU A 126 -1.36 -6.11 5.36
C LEU A 126 -0.04 -6.85 5.62
N SER A 127 0.55 -7.39 4.57
CA SER A 127 1.92 -7.88 4.60
C SER A 127 2.93 -6.74 4.82
N GLY A 128 4.16 -7.06 5.19
CA GLY A 128 5.23 -6.06 5.35
C GLY A 128 5.44 -5.22 4.09
N GLY A 129 5.50 -5.86 2.92
CA GLY A 129 5.64 -5.19 1.63
C GLY A 129 4.44 -4.30 1.28
N GLU A 130 3.20 -4.75 1.54
CA GLU A 130 2.00 -3.91 1.34
C GLU A 130 2.02 -2.68 2.24
N ALA A 131 2.38 -2.84 3.52
CA ALA A 131 2.48 -1.72 4.45
C ALA A 131 3.55 -0.70 4.03
N GLN A 132 4.69 -1.16 3.51
CA GLN A 132 5.72 -0.28 2.94
C GLN A 132 5.21 0.47 1.71
N ARG A 133 4.52 -0.18 0.78
CA ARG A 133 3.95 0.45 -0.41
C ARG A 133 2.86 1.47 -0.07
N VAL A 134 2.05 1.25 0.98
CA VAL A 134 1.12 2.28 1.50
C VAL A 134 1.87 3.52 1.99
N LYS A 135 2.99 3.33 2.72
CA LYS A 135 3.85 4.45 3.14
C LYS A 135 4.46 5.17 1.93
N LEU A 136 5.00 4.41 0.97
CA LEU A 136 5.56 4.96 -0.26
C LEU A 136 4.52 5.80 -1.02
N ALA A 137 3.29 5.28 -1.22
CA ALA A 137 2.20 6.03 -1.86
C ALA A 137 1.88 7.33 -1.11
N THR A 138 1.97 7.33 0.22
CA THR A 138 1.77 8.54 1.03
C THR A 138 2.89 9.56 0.80
N GLU A 139 4.14 9.12 0.69
CA GLU A 139 5.28 10.00 0.41
C GLU A 139 5.21 10.60 -1.01
N LEU A 140 4.80 9.81 -1.99
CA LEU A 140 4.62 10.25 -3.39
C LEU A 140 3.60 11.38 -3.54
N GLN A 141 2.64 11.51 -2.62
CA GLN A 141 1.67 12.61 -2.61
C GLN A 141 2.25 13.92 -2.08
N LYS A 142 3.38 13.87 -1.37
CA LYS A 142 4.06 15.06 -0.86
C LYS A 142 4.82 15.76 -2.00
N ARG A 143 5.07 17.04 -1.83
CA ARG A 143 5.93 17.79 -2.74
C ARG A 143 7.37 17.29 -2.59
N SER A 144 7.94 16.74 -3.66
CA SER A 144 9.34 16.31 -3.66
C SER A 144 10.26 17.51 -3.47
N THR A 145 11.26 17.34 -2.59
CA THR A 145 12.34 18.34 -2.38
C THR A 145 13.61 17.96 -3.16
N GLY A 146 13.69 16.77 -3.74
CA GLY A 146 14.87 16.24 -4.41
C GLY A 146 16.07 15.94 -3.46
N ARG A 147 15.79 15.79 -2.16
CA ARG A 147 16.83 15.57 -1.11
C ARG A 147 16.45 14.49 -0.12
N THR A 148 15.57 13.57 -0.53
CA THR A 148 15.07 12.48 0.34
C THR A 148 15.81 11.20 -0.01
N VAL A 149 16.19 10.44 1.02
CA VAL A 149 16.66 9.06 0.89
C VAL A 149 15.51 8.14 1.25
N TYR A 150 15.13 7.27 0.32
CA TYR A 150 14.13 6.21 0.53
C TYR A 150 14.87 4.89 0.70
N ILE A 151 14.58 4.17 1.78
CA ILE A 151 15.11 2.82 2.03
C ILE A 151 13.92 1.88 2.03
N LEU A 152 13.93 0.92 1.11
CA LEU A 152 12.88 -0.06 0.90
C LEU A 152 13.46 -1.45 1.10
N ASP A 153 12.79 -2.27 1.90
CA ASP A 153 13.18 -3.63 2.22
C ASP A 153 12.17 -4.59 1.59
N GLU A 154 12.63 -5.38 0.60
CA GLU A 154 11.84 -6.32 -0.19
C GLU A 154 10.49 -5.77 -0.69
N PRO A 155 10.45 -4.59 -1.35
CA PRO A 155 9.19 -3.95 -1.72
C PRO A 155 8.41 -4.73 -2.79
N THR A 156 9.04 -5.70 -3.48
CA THR A 156 8.38 -6.54 -4.49
C THR A 156 7.74 -7.80 -3.93
N THR A 157 7.87 -8.06 -2.63
CA THR A 157 7.29 -9.25 -2.01
C THR A 157 5.77 -9.32 -2.24
N GLY A 158 5.32 -10.44 -2.83
CA GLY A 158 3.91 -10.68 -3.14
C GLY A 158 3.38 -9.94 -4.35
N LEU A 159 4.23 -9.27 -5.14
CA LEU A 159 3.83 -8.65 -6.40
C LEU A 159 3.90 -9.61 -7.59
N HIS A 160 2.96 -9.46 -8.51
CA HIS A 160 3.05 -10.04 -9.84
C HIS A 160 4.04 -9.22 -10.69
N PHE A 161 4.67 -9.84 -11.71
CA PHE A 161 5.71 -9.20 -12.54
C PHE A 161 5.28 -7.84 -13.13
N GLU A 162 4.01 -7.69 -13.52
CA GLU A 162 3.49 -6.44 -14.07
C GLU A 162 3.39 -5.33 -13.00
N ASP A 163 3.13 -5.69 -11.75
CA ASP A 163 3.12 -4.73 -10.65
C ASP A 163 4.53 -4.35 -10.21
N VAL A 164 5.50 -5.28 -10.35
CA VAL A 164 6.94 -4.96 -10.19
C VAL A 164 7.37 -3.90 -11.19
N ARG A 165 6.97 -4.03 -12.47
CA ARG A 165 7.27 -3.05 -13.52
C ARG A 165 6.73 -1.65 -13.14
N LYS A 166 5.47 -1.57 -12.72
CA LYS A 166 4.87 -0.30 -12.28
C LYS A 166 5.59 0.30 -11.07
N LEU A 167 5.95 -0.54 -10.09
CA LEU A 167 6.71 -0.10 -8.93
C LEU A 167 8.07 0.49 -9.34
N LEU A 168 8.78 -0.15 -10.27
CA LEU A 168 10.05 0.36 -10.81
C LEU A 168 9.88 1.72 -11.50
N GLU A 169 8.82 1.90 -12.30
CA GLU A 169 8.50 3.21 -12.91
C GLU A 169 8.32 4.31 -11.85
N VAL A 170 7.64 3.97 -10.75
CA VAL A 170 7.45 4.88 -9.62
C VAL A 170 8.77 5.21 -8.92
N LEU A 171 9.62 4.21 -8.66
CA LEU A 171 10.92 4.40 -8.01
C LEU A 171 11.87 5.23 -8.88
N ASN A 172 11.95 4.94 -10.18
CA ASN A 172 12.71 5.73 -11.12
C ASN A 172 12.22 7.19 -11.18
N GLY A 173 10.90 7.41 -11.16
CA GLY A 173 10.35 8.76 -11.07
C GLY A 173 10.69 9.53 -9.77
N LEU A 174 11.05 8.83 -8.68
CA LEU A 174 11.63 9.46 -7.49
C LEU A 174 13.10 9.85 -7.70
N VAL A 175 13.89 8.99 -8.32
CA VAL A 175 15.29 9.25 -8.65
C VAL A 175 15.41 10.42 -9.62
N ASP A 176 14.59 10.47 -10.68
CA ASP A 176 14.54 11.57 -11.65
C ASP A 176 14.25 12.93 -11.00
N LYS A 177 13.56 12.93 -9.85
CA LYS A 177 13.31 14.15 -9.05
C LYS A 177 14.49 14.52 -8.13
N GLY A 178 15.62 13.85 -8.25
CA GLY A 178 16.85 14.11 -7.49
C GLY A 178 16.92 13.40 -6.12
N ASN A 179 16.02 12.48 -5.83
CA ASN A 179 16.08 11.70 -4.60
C ASN A 179 17.02 10.49 -4.75
N THR A 180 17.41 9.90 -3.63
CA THR A 180 18.15 8.65 -3.58
C THR A 180 17.20 7.52 -3.16
N VAL A 181 17.21 6.41 -3.88
CA VAL A 181 16.41 5.22 -3.55
C VAL A 181 17.36 4.06 -3.33
N ILE A 182 17.30 3.45 -2.14
CA ILE A 182 18.05 2.25 -1.76
C ILE A 182 17.05 1.14 -1.60
N VAL A 183 17.22 0.05 -2.34
CA VAL A 183 16.32 -1.11 -2.31
C VAL A 183 17.10 -2.34 -1.89
N ILE A 184 16.65 -3.01 -0.86
CA ILE A 184 17.15 -4.33 -0.47
C ILE A 184 16.26 -5.35 -1.18
N GLU A 185 16.83 -6.11 -2.11
CA GLU A 185 16.07 -7.00 -2.98
C GLU A 185 16.90 -8.19 -3.48
N HIS A 186 16.17 -9.25 -3.84
CA HIS A 186 16.70 -10.41 -4.56
C HIS A 186 15.94 -10.71 -5.86
N ASN A 187 14.98 -9.85 -6.20
CA ASN A 187 14.30 -9.91 -7.49
C ASN A 187 15.23 -9.39 -8.59
N LEU A 188 15.60 -10.25 -9.53
CA LEU A 188 16.54 -9.94 -10.59
C LEU A 188 16.04 -8.85 -11.57
N ASP A 189 14.72 -8.70 -11.73
CA ASP A 189 14.14 -7.63 -12.54
C ASP A 189 14.37 -6.24 -11.91
N VAL A 190 14.40 -6.17 -10.58
CA VAL A 190 14.76 -4.96 -9.84
C VAL A 190 16.26 -4.70 -9.91
N ILE A 191 17.07 -5.75 -9.63
CA ILE A 191 18.51 -5.64 -9.56
C ILE A 191 19.10 -5.21 -10.92
N LYS A 192 18.64 -5.79 -12.04
CA LYS A 192 19.11 -5.45 -13.39
C LYS A 192 18.76 -4.01 -13.82
N SER A 193 17.74 -3.40 -13.18
CA SER A 193 17.28 -2.03 -13.50
C SER A 193 17.85 -0.96 -12.58
N ALA A 194 18.71 -1.35 -11.63
CA ALA A 194 19.36 -0.42 -10.72
C ALA A 194 20.53 0.34 -11.41
N ASP A 195 20.78 1.57 -11.00
CA ASP A 195 21.97 2.31 -11.44
C ASP A 195 23.26 1.76 -10.81
N TRP A 196 23.14 1.22 -9.58
CA TRP A 196 24.25 0.69 -8.82
C TRP A 196 23.81 -0.48 -7.94
N VAL A 197 24.58 -1.54 -7.92
CA VAL A 197 24.37 -2.75 -7.11
C VAL A 197 25.49 -2.88 -6.09
N ILE A 198 25.16 -3.24 -4.86
CA ILE A 198 26.08 -3.65 -3.81
C ILE A 198 25.68 -5.06 -3.42
N ASP A 199 26.46 -6.05 -3.81
CA ASP A 199 26.20 -7.44 -3.52
C ASP A 199 26.93 -7.87 -2.24
N LEU A 200 26.16 -8.44 -1.30
CA LEU A 200 26.64 -8.90 0.00
C LEU A 200 26.63 -10.42 0.06
N GLY A 201 27.76 -10.99 0.45
CA GLY A 201 27.89 -12.45 0.52
C GLY A 201 29.16 -12.91 1.21
N PRO A 202 29.65 -14.15 0.90
CA PRO A 202 28.95 -15.17 0.08
C PRO A 202 27.84 -15.90 0.84
N GLU A 203 27.86 -15.88 2.19
CA GLU A 203 26.92 -16.60 3.07
C GLU A 203 26.18 -15.62 3.98
N GLY A 204 25.23 -16.14 4.78
CA GLY A 204 24.54 -15.40 5.84
C GLY A 204 25.25 -15.54 7.21
N GLY A 205 24.82 -14.72 8.17
CA GLY A 205 25.33 -14.78 9.55
C GLY A 205 26.79 -14.39 9.68
N SER A 206 27.57 -15.13 10.53
CA SER A 206 28.98 -14.82 10.82
C SER A 206 29.94 -15.04 9.63
N GLY A 207 29.54 -15.82 8.61
CA GLY A 207 30.31 -16.06 7.39
C GLY A 207 29.99 -15.08 6.26
N GLY A 208 28.98 -14.22 6.42
CA GLY A 208 28.47 -13.31 5.39
C GLY A 208 28.67 -11.83 5.70
N GLY A 209 27.92 -11.00 4.99
CA GLY A 209 27.92 -9.54 5.24
C GLY A 209 29.12 -8.80 4.70
N ARG A 210 29.91 -9.41 3.81
CA ARG A 210 30.99 -8.74 3.10
C ARG A 210 30.51 -8.27 1.73
N VAL A 211 31.00 -7.13 1.26
CA VAL A 211 30.79 -6.71 -0.12
C VAL A 211 31.61 -7.59 -1.03
N VAL A 212 30.95 -8.43 -1.84
CA VAL A 212 31.59 -9.33 -2.82
C VAL A 212 31.67 -8.70 -4.18
N ALA A 213 30.74 -7.80 -4.54
CA ALA A 213 30.78 -7.01 -5.75
C ALA A 213 30.05 -5.68 -5.55
N ALA A 214 30.51 -4.62 -6.23
CA ALA A 214 29.84 -3.33 -6.29
C ALA A 214 30.11 -2.68 -7.65
N GLY A 215 29.07 -2.15 -8.29
CA GLY A 215 29.15 -1.52 -9.61
C GLY A 215 27.78 -1.44 -10.27
N THR A 216 27.79 -1.13 -11.56
CA THR A 216 26.58 -1.29 -12.37
C THR A 216 26.16 -2.77 -12.43
N PRO A 217 24.89 -3.09 -12.75
CA PRO A 217 24.48 -4.48 -12.92
C PRO A 217 25.36 -5.27 -13.89
N GLU A 218 25.84 -4.62 -14.96
CA GLU A 218 26.78 -5.22 -15.95
C GLU A 218 28.17 -5.48 -15.36
N ASP A 219 28.66 -4.61 -14.48
CA ASP A 219 29.95 -4.80 -13.79
C ASP A 219 29.86 -5.96 -12.80
N VAL A 220 28.76 -6.04 -12.04
CA VAL A 220 28.51 -7.14 -11.12
C VAL A 220 28.36 -8.47 -11.85
N ALA A 221 27.72 -8.47 -13.04
CA ALA A 221 27.57 -9.65 -13.89
C ALA A 221 28.92 -10.23 -14.39
N ARG A 222 29.98 -9.42 -14.41
CA ARG A 222 31.34 -9.88 -14.77
C ARG A 222 32.14 -10.40 -13.59
N GLY A 223 31.64 -10.18 -12.36
CA GLY A 223 32.34 -10.58 -11.14
C GLY A 223 32.19 -12.08 -10.85
N PRO A 224 33.29 -12.87 -10.83
CA PRO A 224 33.21 -14.31 -10.67
C PRO A 224 32.77 -14.75 -9.25
N GLU A 225 32.91 -13.91 -8.25
CA GLU A 225 32.62 -14.21 -6.84
C GLU A 225 31.17 -13.89 -6.45
N SER A 226 30.43 -13.17 -7.31
CA SER A 226 29.05 -12.76 -7.06
C SER A 226 28.08 -13.83 -7.59
N PHE A 227 27.29 -14.44 -6.70
CA PHE A 227 26.19 -15.30 -7.14
C PHE A 227 25.12 -14.50 -7.89
N THR A 228 24.77 -13.32 -7.41
CA THR A 228 23.87 -12.38 -8.10
C THR A 228 24.41 -12.07 -9.51
N GLY A 229 25.70 -11.84 -9.63
CA GLY A 229 26.38 -11.57 -10.90
C GLY A 229 26.26 -12.73 -11.90
N GLN A 230 26.35 -13.99 -11.46
CA GLN A 230 26.19 -15.16 -12.31
C GLN A 230 24.77 -15.20 -12.93
N PHE A 231 23.72 -14.96 -12.14
CA PHE A 231 22.35 -14.89 -12.63
C PHE A 231 22.10 -13.68 -13.55
N LEU A 232 22.70 -12.52 -13.26
CA LEU A 232 22.63 -11.34 -14.14
C LEU A 232 23.30 -11.62 -15.49
N ALA A 233 24.45 -12.31 -15.51
CA ALA A 233 25.13 -12.67 -16.73
C ALA A 233 24.26 -13.55 -17.66
N GLU A 234 23.51 -14.51 -17.10
CA GLU A 234 22.56 -15.33 -17.85
C GLU A 234 21.40 -14.51 -18.46
N ILE A 235 20.94 -13.46 -17.75
CA ILE A 235 19.88 -12.58 -18.23
C ILE A 235 20.38 -11.68 -19.35
N PHE A 236 21.59 -11.13 -19.24
CA PHE A 236 22.17 -10.24 -20.25
C PHE A 236 22.67 -10.98 -21.51
N ALA A 237 22.86 -12.30 -21.43
CA ALA A 237 23.24 -13.11 -22.56
C ALA A 237 22.07 -13.51 -23.51
N LYS A 238 20.82 -13.23 -23.09
CA LYS A 238 19.59 -13.50 -23.87
C LYS A 238 19.15 -12.30 -24.67
#